data_bfca5b2b20bf2ddbbec0195fa8582c28
#
_entry.id   bfca5b2b20bf2ddbbec0195fa8582c28
#
_cell.length_a   1.000
_cell.length_b   1.000
_cell.length_c   1.000
_cell.angle_alpha   90.00
_cell.angle_beta   90.00
_cell.angle_gamma   90.00
#
_symmetry.space_group_name_H-M   'P 1'
#
loop_
_entity.id
_entity.type
_entity.pdbx_description
1 polymer ?
#
loop_
_entity_poly.entity_id
_entity_poly.type
_entity_poly.pdbx_seq_one_letter_code
_entity_poly.pdbx_strand_id
1 'polypeptide(L)'
;MFNHKVNRLQKYGTHGTRLPAGIGLQSLRPVLDEQTGFINHPSGFPIEIQPVSLRKHKTESPASGNSRLGLLFKTDIFIKPGQSIEITIPLGDAIECFMGRVVLVRHRIDHFEIGFCLTHPEAASRLRIVEQICHIEAYLHQKKFTDGPYTINRDLLTREWIAQYAAKVPSL
;
A
#
# COMPACT_ATOMS: atom_id res chain seq x y z
N MET A 1 0.13 -46.08 1.47
CA MET A 1 -1.03 -45.17 1.58
C MET A 1 -0.51 -43.86 2.17
N PHE A 2 -0.17 -42.87 1.33
CA PHE A 2 0.29 -41.55 1.76
C PHE A 2 -0.85 -40.56 1.59
N ASN A 3 -1.36 -40.07 2.72
CA ASN A 3 -2.41 -39.05 2.76
C ASN A 3 -1.74 -37.67 2.61
N HIS A 4 -1.76 -37.11 1.41
CA HIS A 4 -1.42 -35.69 1.17
C HIS A 4 -2.61 -34.82 1.61
N LYS A 5 -2.54 -34.30 2.82
CA LYS A 5 -3.35 -33.13 3.20
C LYS A 5 -2.82 -31.91 2.46
N VAL A 6 -3.50 -31.57 1.38
CA VAL A 6 -3.32 -30.28 0.71
C VAL A 6 -3.86 -29.20 1.62
N ASN A 7 -2.95 -28.43 2.24
CA ASN A 7 -3.31 -27.22 2.96
C ASN A 7 -3.83 -26.23 1.92
N ARG A 8 -5.14 -26.04 1.94
CA ARG A 8 -5.85 -25.02 1.15
C ARG A 8 -5.46 -23.66 1.72
N LEU A 9 -4.47 -23.00 1.11
CA LEU A 9 -4.18 -21.60 1.33
C LEU A 9 -5.42 -20.80 0.92
N GLN A 10 -6.12 -20.26 1.90
CA GLN A 10 -7.17 -19.28 1.66
C GLN A 10 -6.49 -18.01 1.14
N LYS A 11 -6.51 -17.84 -0.18
CA LYS A 11 -6.21 -16.56 -0.82
C LYS A 11 -7.33 -15.59 -0.44
N TYR A 12 -7.05 -14.63 0.40
CA TYR A 12 -7.92 -13.48 0.59
C TYR A 12 -7.75 -12.55 -0.63
N GLY A 13 -8.36 -12.94 -1.73
CA GLY A 13 -8.48 -12.09 -2.90
C GLY A 13 -9.45 -10.96 -2.57
N THR A 14 -8.99 -9.73 -2.69
CA THR A 14 -9.91 -8.59 -2.78
C THR A 14 -10.75 -8.80 -4.02
N HIS A 15 -12.02 -9.19 -3.85
CA HIS A 15 -12.99 -9.20 -4.92
C HIS A 15 -12.97 -7.81 -5.56
N GLY A 16 -12.69 -7.76 -6.85
CA GLY A 16 -12.74 -6.53 -7.63
C GLY A 16 -14.07 -5.85 -7.40
N THR A 17 -14.07 -4.87 -6.51
CA THR A 17 -15.23 -4.07 -6.20
C THR A 17 -15.53 -3.26 -7.45
N ARG A 18 -16.61 -3.61 -8.13
CA ARG A 18 -17.24 -2.78 -9.14
C ARG A 18 -17.43 -1.42 -8.50
N LEU A 19 -16.68 -0.41 -8.98
CA LEU A 19 -16.80 0.96 -8.51
C LEU A 19 -18.27 1.39 -8.60
N PRO A 20 -18.89 1.84 -7.50
CA PRO A 20 -20.23 2.37 -7.56
C PRO A 20 -20.21 3.63 -8.43
N ALA A 21 -21.14 3.69 -9.40
CA ALA A 21 -21.41 4.89 -10.18
C ALA A 21 -21.83 5.99 -9.19
N GLY A 22 -20.96 6.99 -8.96
CA GLY A 22 -21.26 8.08 -8.04
C GLY A 22 -20.07 8.58 -7.23
N ILE A 23 -18.83 8.38 -7.71
CA ILE A 23 -17.65 8.95 -7.04
C ILE A 23 -17.54 10.40 -7.50
N GLY A 24 -18.14 11.31 -6.72
CA GLY A 24 -17.78 12.72 -6.73
C GLY A 24 -16.25 12.82 -6.59
N LEU A 25 -15.64 13.87 -7.15
CA LEU A 25 -14.25 14.24 -7.07
C LEU A 25 -13.67 13.90 -5.68
N GLN A 26 -13.21 12.66 -5.51
CA GLN A 26 -12.44 12.31 -4.31
C GLN A 26 -11.11 13.02 -4.48
N SER A 27 -10.96 14.11 -3.72
CA SER A 27 -9.68 14.75 -3.51
C SER A 27 -8.64 13.65 -3.31
N LEU A 28 -7.60 13.62 -4.16
CA LEU A 28 -6.48 12.71 -3.97
C LEU A 28 -6.04 12.86 -2.52
N ARG A 29 -6.01 11.77 -1.78
CA ARG A 29 -5.49 11.80 -0.41
C ARG A 29 -4.08 12.38 -0.42
N PRO A 30 -3.69 13.15 0.61
CA PRO A 30 -2.32 13.59 0.72
C PRO A 30 -1.38 12.38 0.68
N VAL A 31 -0.25 12.50 0.01
CA VAL A 31 0.74 11.41 -0.11
C VAL A 31 1.21 10.94 1.27
N LEU A 32 1.28 11.86 2.23
CA LEU A 32 1.64 11.56 3.62
C LEU A 32 0.45 11.72 4.56
N ASP A 33 0.34 10.82 5.52
CA ASP A 33 -0.54 10.97 6.68
C ASP A 33 0.09 11.98 7.65
N GLU A 34 -0.58 13.09 7.90
CA GLU A 34 -0.07 14.21 8.72
C GLU A 34 0.21 13.80 10.18
N GLN A 35 -0.49 12.80 10.69
CA GLN A 35 -0.36 12.37 12.09
C GLN A 35 0.82 11.41 12.30
N THR A 36 1.11 10.56 11.34
CA THR A 36 2.13 9.52 11.47
C THR A 36 3.35 9.74 10.60
N GLY A 37 3.25 10.58 9.56
CA GLY A 37 4.26 10.71 8.52
C GLY A 37 4.38 9.49 7.61
N PHE A 38 3.44 8.53 7.70
CA PHE A 38 3.41 7.37 6.82
C PHE A 38 2.96 7.75 5.42
N ILE A 39 3.47 7.03 4.42
CA ILE A 39 2.99 7.16 3.05
C ILE A 39 1.58 6.56 2.99
N ASN A 40 0.63 7.32 2.47
CA ASN A 40 -0.71 6.83 2.20
C ASN A 40 -0.72 6.03 0.90
N HIS A 41 -0.99 4.74 0.97
CA HIS A 41 -1.24 3.95 -0.23
C HIS A 41 -2.49 4.46 -0.96
N PRO A 42 -2.44 4.67 -2.29
CA PRO A 42 -3.57 5.24 -3.03
C PRO A 42 -4.81 4.34 -2.96
N SER A 43 -5.95 4.91 -2.61
CA SER A 43 -7.21 4.17 -2.61
C SER A 43 -7.55 3.71 -4.03
N GLY A 44 -7.83 2.42 -4.20
CA GLY A 44 -8.14 1.83 -5.51
C GLY A 44 -6.94 1.25 -6.23
N PHE A 45 -5.71 1.44 -5.73
CA PHE A 45 -4.57 0.65 -6.18
C PHE A 45 -4.53 -0.67 -5.39
N PRO A 46 -4.31 -1.82 -6.06
CA PRO A 46 -4.36 -3.11 -5.39
C PRO A 46 -3.20 -3.30 -4.41
N ILE A 47 -3.51 -3.83 -3.24
CA ILE A 47 -2.55 -4.30 -2.25
C ILE A 47 -3.09 -5.61 -1.67
N GLU A 48 -2.28 -6.66 -1.70
CA GLU A 48 -2.60 -7.94 -1.10
C GLU A 48 -1.86 -8.09 0.23
N ILE A 49 -2.50 -8.75 1.19
CA ILE A 49 -1.97 -8.89 2.55
C ILE A 49 -1.93 -10.36 2.92
N GLN A 50 -0.79 -10.83 3.39
CA GLN A 50 -0.62 -12.19 3.88
C GLN A 50 -0.07 -12.18 5.30
N PRO A 51 -0.72 -12.87 6.27
CA PRO A 51 -0.15 -13.04 7.60
C PRO A 51 1.11 -13.91 7.52
N VAL A 52 2.19 -13.44 8.14
CA VAL A 52 3.42 -14.23 8.25
C VAL A 52 3.40 -14.96 9.58
N SER A 53 3.34 -16.29 9.55
CA SER A 53 3.54 -17.12 10.73
C SER A 53 5.02 -17.11 11.09
N LEU A 54 5.39 -16.40 12.14
CA LEU A 54 6.75 -16.42 12.68
C LEU A 54 7.02 -17.81 13.28
N ARG A 55 7.47 -18.75 12.48
CA ARG A 55 8.22 -19.90 13.01
C ARG A 55 9.54 -19.35 13.54
N LYS A 56 9.58 -19.11 14.87
CA LYS A 56 10.78 -18.91 15.70
C LYS A 56 12.02 -18.30 15.00
N HIS A 57 11.88 -17.18 14.34
CA HIS A 57 13.04 -16.31 14.17
C HIS A 57 13.13 -15.43 15.41
N LYS A 58 14.27 -15.58 16.11
CA LYS A 58 14.68 -14.79 17.27
C LYS A 58 14.31 -13.34 16.99
N THR A 59 13.41 -12.81 17.79
CA THR A 59 12.90 -11.44 17.66
C THR A 59 14.07 -10.50 17.87
N GLU A 60 14.69 -10.05 16.80
CA GLU A 60 15.55 -8.88 16.89
C GLU A 60 14.65 -7.73 17.31
N SER A 61 14.97 -7.17 18.48
CA SER A 61 14.31 -5.98 18.97
C SER A 61 14.35 -4.92 17.89
N PRO A 62 13.23 -4.22 17.66
CA PRO A 62 13.19 -3.19 16.64
C PRO A 62 14.30 -2.18 16.94
N ALA A 63 15.26 -2.08 16.03
CA ALA A 63 16.31 -1.08 16.12
C ALA A 63 15.67 0.29 16.35
N SER A 64 16.03 0.92 17.47
CA SER A 64 15.59 2.25 17.87
C SER A 64 16.25 3.29 16.96
N GLY A 65 15.69 3.47 15.77
CA GLY A 65 16.13 4.49 14.82
C GLY A 65 14.95 5.37 14.43
N ASN A 66 15.12 6.67 14.55
CA ASN A 66 14.08 7.72 14.46
C ASN A 66 13.49 7.99 13.08
N SER A 67 13.65 7.09 12.11
CA SER A 67 13.11 7.30 10.74
C SER A 67 12.65 5.98 10.15
N ARG A 68 11.50 5.49 10.62
CA ARG A 68 10.89 4.29 10.04
C ARG A 68 9.91 4.71 8.98
N LEU A 69 10.26 4.45 7.72
CA LEU A 69 9.29 4.58 6.63
C LEU A 69 8.13 3.62 6.93
N GLY A 70 6.93 4.18 7.04
CA GLY A 70 5.69 3.44 7.22
C GLY A 70 4.76 3.65 6.04
N LEU A 71 3.90 2.67 5.84
CA LEU A 71 2.82 2.69 4.87
C LEU A 71 1.49 2.66 5.60
N LEU A 72 0.56 3.50 5.17
CA LEU A 72 -0.83 3.49 5.64
C LEU A 72 -1.74 3.06 4.49
N PHE A 73 -2.44 1.95 4.65
CA PHE A 73 -3.36 1.43 3.64
C PHE A 73 -4.71 1.04 4.24
N LYS A 74 -5.71 0.91 3.38
CA LYS A 74 -7.07 0.52 3.75
C LYS A 74 -7.31 -0.96 3.50
N THR A 75 -8.06 -1.60 4.40
CA THR A 75 -8.53 -2.98 4.26
C THR A 75 -9.86 -3.16 4.99
N ASP A 76 -10.67 -4.12 4.56
CA ASP A 76 -11.87 -4.59 5.25
C ASP A 76 -11.56 -5.63 6.34
N ILE A 77 -10.31 -6.11 6.41
CA ILE A 77 -9.89 -7.14 7.34
C ILE A 77 -9.19 -6.50 8.54
N PHE A 78 -9.63 -6.86 9.75
CA PHE A 78 -8.92 -6.50 10.96
C PHE A 78 -7.60 -7.26 11.09
N ILE A 79 -6.50 -6.53 11.26
CA ILE A 79 -5.16 -7.09 11.49
C ILE A 79 -4.68 -6.60 12.86
N LYS A 80 -4.29 -7.55 13.70
CA LYS A 80 -3.89 -7.23 15.08
C LYS A 80 -2.60 -6.38 15.09
N PRO A 81 -2.54 -5.29 15.89
CA PRO A 81 -1.30 -4.58 16.14
C PRO A 81 -0.19 -5.52 16.62
N GLY A 82 1.02 -5.31 16.12
CA GLY A 82 2.18 -6.18 16.41
C GLY A 82 2.29 -7.41 15.51
N GLN A 83 1.26 -7.74 14.72
CA GLN A 83 1.30 -8.86 13.78
C GLN A 83 2.29 -8.58 12.65
N SER A 84 3.09 -9.58 12.29
CA SER A 84 3.93 -9.54 11.09
C SER A 84 3.10 -9.96 9.88
N ILE A 85 3.20 -9.16 8.84
CA ILE A 85 2.52 -9.39 7.56
C ILE A 85 3.49 -9.18 6.40
N GLU A 86 3.19 -9.81 5.29
CA GLU A 86 3.73 -9.48 3.99
C GLU A 86 2.67 -8.74 3.20
N ILE A 87 3.05 -7.63 2.60
CA ILE A 87 2.23 -6.92 1.63
C ILE A 87 2.79 -7.15 0.24
N THR A 88 1.89 -7.31 -0.72
CA THR A 88 2.21 -7.52 -2.13
C THR A 88 1.52 -6.44 -2.95
N ILE A 89 2.30 -5.71 -3.74
CA ILE A 89 1.82 -4.62 -4.60
C ILE A 89 2.11 -4.99 -6.05
N PRO A 90 1.08 -5.27 -6.87
CA PRO A 90 1.25 -5.54 -8.28
C PRO A 90 1.50 -4.25 -9.07
N LEU A 91 2.56 -4.22 -9.87
CA LEU A 91 2.93 -3.11 -10.75
C LEU A 91 3.02 -3.60 -12.21
N GLY A 92 1.91 -3.61 -12.92
CA GLY A 92 1.86 -4.20 -14.27
C GLY A 92 2.23 -5.68 -14.23
N ASP A 93 3.32 -6.05 -14.90
CA ASP A 93 3.83 -7.43 -14.92
C ASP A 93 4.75 -7.77 -13.75
N ALA A 94 5.14 -6.78 -12.94
CA ALA A 94 5.98 -6.95 -11.78
C ALA A 94 5.16 -7.08 -10.49
N ILE A 95 5.71 -7.80 -9.52
CA ILE A 95 5.12 -7.96 -8.19
C ILE A 95 6.16 -7.55 -7.16
N GLU A 96 5.83 -6.58 -6.32
CA GLU A 96 6.68 -6.10 -5.26
C GLU A 96 6.17 -6.59 -3.90
N CYS A 97 7.05 -7.26 -3.14
CA CYS A 97 6.73 -7.81 -1.83
C CYS A 97 7.53 -7.11 -0.73
N PHE A 98 6.86 -6.79 0.37
CA PHE A 98 7.47 -6.15 1.52
C PHE A 98 7.02 -6.82 2.81
N MET A 99 7.97 -7.15 3.67
CA MET A 99 7.71 -7.70 4.99
C MET A 99 7.76 -6.60 6.05
N GLY A 100 6.83 -6.65 6.99
CA GLY A 100 6.80 -5.69 8.06
C GLY A 100 5.83 -6.06 9.17
N ARG A 101 5.66 -5.11 10.07
CA ARG A 101 4.82 -5.26 11.25
C ARG A 101 3.73 -4.19 11.28
N VAL A 102 2.53 -4.59 11.64
CA VAL A 102 1.43 -3.66 11.92
C VAL A 102 1.73 -2.91 13.22
N VAL A 103 1.81 -1.59 13.12
CA VAL A 103 2.10 -0.69 14.26
C VAL A 103 0.92 0.18 14.63
N LEU A 104 -0.04 0.34 13.72
CA LEU A 104 -1.21 1.17 13.90
C LEU A 104 -2.44 0.51 13.27
N VAL A 105 -3.57 0.56 13.94
CA VAL A 105 -4.87 0.18 13.41
C VAL A 105 -5.88 1.24 13.80
N ARG A 106 -6.48 1.89 12.80
CA ARG A 106 -7.58 2.84 13.01
C ARG A 106 -8.86 2.22 12.46
N HIS A 107 -9.87 2.09 13.30
CA HIS A 107 -11.19 1.64 12.86
C HIS A 107 -11.94 2.83 12.25
N ARG A 108 -12.42 2.67 11.03
CA ARG A 108 -13.31 3.60 10.33
C ARG A 108 -14.68 2.95 10.20
N ILE A 109 -15.66 3.68 9.69
CA ILE A 109 -17.05 3.21 9.60
C ILE A 109 -17.15 1.93 8.74
N ASP A 110 -16.43 1.87 7.63
CA ASP A 110 -16.54 0.85 6.59
C ASP A 110 -15.22 0.08 6.32
N HIS A 111 -14.12 0.45 6.99
CA HIS A 111 -12.82 -0.17 6.78
C HIS A 111 -11.89 0.02 7.97
N PHE A 112 -10.74 -0.63 7.92
CA PHE A 112 -9.61 -0.37 8.79
C PHE A 112 -8.51 0.37 8.03
N GLU A 113 -7.88 1.33 8.67
CA GLU A 113 -6.61 1.91 8.20
C GLU A 113 -5.48 1.23 8.98
N ILE A 114 -4.59 0.58 8.26
CA ILE A 114 -3.48 -0.19 8.81
C ILE A 114 -2.18 0.57 8.60
N GLY A 115 -1.50 0.90 9.69
CA GLY A 115 -0.15 1.42 9.65
C GLY A 115 0.86 0.27 9.74
N PHE A 116 1.71 0.17 8.74
CA PHE A 116 2.69 -0.88 8.53
C PHE A 116 4.09 -0.30 8.52
N CYS A 117 5.00 -0.87 9.30
CA CYS A 117 6.43 -0.53 9.27
C CYS A 117 7.24 -1.70 8.73
N LEU A 118 8.19 -1.40 7.85
CA LEU A 118 9.11 -2.39 7.30
C LEU A 118 9.93 -3.07 8.41
N THR A 119 10.11 -4.39 8.29
CA THR A 119 11.04 -5.16 9.13
C THR A 119 12.49 -4.89 8.71
N HIS A 120 12.71 -4.67 7.42
CA HIS A 120 14.01 -4.48 6.80
C HIS A 120 14.16 -3.04 6.31
N PRO A 121 14.93 -2.18 7.02
CA PRO A 121 15.09 -0.77 6.64
C PRO A 121 15.66 -0.57 5.23
N GLU A 122 16.48 -1.50 4.74
CA GLU A 122 17.06 -1.48 3.39
C GLU A 122 16.01 -1.53 2.28
N ALA A 123 14.81 -2.05 2.56
CA ALA A 123 13.71 -2.05 1.61
C ALA A 123 12.99 -0.70 1.51
N ALA A 124 13.33 0.29 2.35
CA ALA A 124 12.62 1.55 2.44
C ALA A 124 12.69 2.37 1.13
N SER A 125 13.86 2.44 0.50
CA SER A 125 14.02 3.13 -0.80
C SER A 125 13.17 2.48 -1.88
N ARG A 126 13.11 1.14 -1.90
CA ARG A 126 12.28 0.40 -2.86
C ARG A 126 10.80 0.63 -2.62
N LEU A 127 10.33 0.54 -1.37
CA LEU A 127 8.92 0.82 -1.04
C LEU A 127 8.54 2.24 -1.46
N ARG A 128 9.39 3.23 -1.21
CA ARG A 128 9.15 4.60 -1.61
C ARG A 128 8.96 4.76 -3.12
N ILE A 129 9.83 4.12 -3.92
CA ILE A 129 9.74 4.16 -5.39
C ILE A 129 8.43 3.49 -5.84
N VAL A 130 8.11 2.33 -5.27
CA VAL A 130 6.87 1.60 -5.57
C VAL A 130 5.65 2.47 -5.28
N GLU A 131 5.59 3.12 -4.12
CA GLU A 131 4.48 4.00 -3.77
C GLU A 131 4.40 5.24 -4.67
N GLN A 132 5.52 5.80 -5.10
CA GLN A 132 5.50 6.89 -6.11
C GLN A 132 4.84 6.42 -7.41
N ILE A 133 5.18 5.22 -7.88
CA ILE A 133 4.57 4.63 -9.09
C ILE A 133 3.06 4.43 -8.87
N CYS A 134 2.66 3.87 -7.72
CA CYS A 134 1.24 3.69 -7.39
C CYS A 134 0.46 5.00 -7.40
N HIS A 135 1.03 6.06 -6.84
CA HIS A 135 0.41 7.39 -6.85
C HIS A 135 0.31 7.98 -8.25
N ILE A 136 1.34 7.83 -9.09
CA ILE A 136 1.30 8.28 -10.49
C ILE A 136 0.22 7.54 -11.26
N GLU A 137 0.15 6.21 -11.15
CA GLU A 137 -0.86 5.41 -11.84
C GLU A 137 -2.29 5.76 -11.36
N ALA A 138 -2.48 5.94 -10.05
CA ALA A 138 -3.76 6.37 -9.50
C ALA A 138 -4.17 7.76 -10.03
N TYR A 139 -3.24 8.70 -10.12
CA TYR A 139 -3.46 10.03 -10.70
C TYR A 139 -3.84 9.95 -12.17
N LEU A 140 -3.10 9.17 -12.96
CA LEU A 140 -3.39 8.97 -14.38
C LEU A 140 -4.77 8.33 -14.60
N HIS A 141 -5.11 7.36 -13.75
CA HIS A 141 -6.42 6.72 -13.81
C HIS A 141 -7.55 7.70 -13.49
N GLN A 142 -7.37 8.53 -12.46
CA GLN A 142 -8.34 9.56 -12.10
C GLN A 142 -8.52 10.58 -13.25
N LYS A 143 -7.43 11.04 -13.86
CA LYS A 143 -7.46 11.96 -15.00
C LYS A 143 -8.18 11.37 -16.20
N LYS A 144 -7.97 10.08 -16.50
CA LYS A 144 -8.74 9.37 -17.53
C LYS A 144 -10.25 9.43 -17.29
N PHE A 145 -10.64 9.30 -16.06
CA PHE A 145 -12.04 9.32 -15.69
C PHE A 145 -12.67 10.72 -15.83
N THR A 146 -11.91 11.78 -15.44
CA THR A 146 -12.41 13.15 -15.46
C THR A 146 -12.36 13.80 -16.85
N ASP A 147 -11.26 13.64 -17.57
CA ASP A 147 -10.96 14.39 -18.77
C ASP A 147 -11.24 13.58 -20.07
N GLY A 148 -11.56 12.30 -19.91
CA GLY A 148 -11.82 11.37 -21.01
C GLY A 148 -10.55 10.71 -21.58
N PRO A 149 -10.71 9.53 -22.23
CA PRO A 149 -9.56 8.69 -22.62
C PRO A 149 -8.69 9.26 -23.73
N TYR A 150 -9.19 10.20 -24.51
CA TYR A 150 -8.53 10.72 -25.72
C TYR A 150 -7.62 11.95 -25.47
N THR A 151 -7.68 12.54 -24.29
CA THR A 151 -6.95 13.78 -23.93
C THR A 151 -5.69 13.54 -23.13
N ILE A 152 -5.34 12.27 -22.86
CA ILE A 152 -4.29 11.95 -21.90
C ILE A 152 -2.91 11.82 -22.57
N ASN A 153 -2.09 12.80 -22.34
CA ASN A 153 -0.64 12.68 -22.52
C ASN A 153 -0.04 12.17 -21.20
N ARG A 154 0.27 10.87 -21.15
CA ARG A 154 0.82 10.20 -19.95
C ARG A 154 2.11 10.87 -19.46
N ASP A 155 3.01 11.23 -20.37
CA ASP A 155 4.31 11.82 -20.01
C ASP A 155 4.13 13.22 -19.39
N LEU A 156 3.23 14.02 -19.95
CA LEU A 156 2.92 15.34 -19.41
C LEU A 156 2.33 15.24 -18.01
N LEU A 157 1.33 14.39 -17.82
CA LEU A 157 0.68 14.19 -16.53
C LEU A 157 1.61 13.59 -15.47
N THR A 158 2.50 12.69 -15.88
CA THR A 158 3.54 12.15 -14.98
C THR A 158 4.48 13.23 -14.50
N ARG A 159 4.94 14.11 -15.41
CA ARG A 159 5.79 15.27 -15.06
C ARG A 159 5.06 16.25 -14.15
N GLU A 160 3.77 16.52 -14.42
CA GLU A 160 2.93 17.37 -13.58
C GLU A 160 2.82 16.80 -12.17
N TRP A 161 2.55 15.48 -12.05
CA TRP A 161 2.49 14.83 -10.75
C TRP A 161 3.83 14.91 -10.00
N ILE A 162 4.95 14.62 -10.67
CA ILE A 162 6.29 14.72 -10.08
C ILE A 162 6.55 16.13 -9.57
N ALA A 163 6.22 17.15 -10.34
CA ALA A 163 6.44 18.54 -9.93
C ALA A 163 5.62 18.95 -8.70
N GLN A 164 4.40 18.42 -8.56
CA GLN A 164 3.49 18.82 -7.49
C GLN A 164 3.60 17.95 -6.23
N TYR A 165 3.89 16.66 -6.38
CA TYR A 165 3.71 15.67 -5.32
C TYR A 165 4.97 14.89 -4.93
N ALA A 166 5.92 14.67 -5.82
CA ALA A 166 7.10 13.85 -5.51
C ALA A 166 7.96 14.44 -4.38
N ALA A 167 7.99 15.75 -4.26
CA ALA A 167 8.70 16.46 -3.19
C ALA A 167 8.08 16.21 -1.79
N LYS A 168 6.81 15.76 -1.75
CA LYS A 168 6.08 15.46 -0.51
C LYS A 168 6.34 14.04 -0.02
N VAL A 169 6.96 13.17 -0.81
CA VAL A 169 7.36 11.84 -0.38
C VAL A 169 8.65 11.96 0.42
N PRO A 170 8.73 11.38 1.65
CA PRO A 170 9.88 11.57 2.52
C PRO A 170 11.18 11.17 1.83
N SER A 171 12.19 12.02 1.95
CA SER A 171 13.56 11.61 1.68
C SER A 171 14.03 10.69 2.79
N LEU A 172 14.73 9.65 2.45
CA LEU A 172 15.38 8.74 3.41
C LEU A 172 16.64 9.41 3.96
#